data_01154c5fb51d92e395cbc3c8e42565f8
#
_entry.id   01154c5fb51d92e395cbc3c8e42565f8
#
_cell.length_a   1.000
_cell.length_b   1.000
_cell.length_c   1.000
_cell.angle_alpha   90.00
_cell.angle_beta   90.00
_cell.angle_gamma   90.00
#
_symmetry.space_group_name_H-M   'P 1'
#
loop_
_entity.id
_entity.type
_entity.pdbx_description
1 polymer ?
#
loop_
_entity_poly.entity_id
_entity_poly.type
_entity_poly.pdbx_seq_one_letter_code
_entity_poly.pdbx_strand_id
1 'polypeptide(L)'
;MTVGDFRRGRAAGPLRLTEEADILENVERINALHPDWLPEDHLSEKLTAFAREGDPFLMFVGKLLETKGIQCVLPALPLLLSEHPDVRLVVVGFGELRGILELMLAALDEGDALALARLCQWANERYTLAEEPFTPVIAFLQELETLGGLEEYLRICAGFDLASAVIFTGYLTPEEHRYLLPHSKALLVPSLAQEAFGLVVTEAMAAGVVPIASLHSGLATALEPVQQIWGADSEKLLLGERERLVARIAYACDFVLGIPAQVLRAKGAQMRGEVKTRFSWDAVSKKMIELMQ
;
A
#
# COMPACT_ATOMS: atom_id res chain seq x y z
N MET A 1 11.74 -4.02 -18.15
CA MET A 1 11.75 -2.54 -18.33
C MET A 1 10.87 -1.99 -17.23
N THR A 2 11.45 -1.43 -16.17
CA THR A 2 10.70 -0.77 -15.09
C THR A 2 10.20 0.59 -15.58
N VAL A 3 9.29 1.26 -14.86
CA VAL A 3 8.95 2.68 -15.13
C VAL A 3 10.22 3.54 -15.19
N GLY A 4 11.25 3.21 -14.38
CA GLY A 4 12.58 3.82 -14.49
C GLY A 4 13.31 3.47 -15.79
N ASP A 5 13.05 2.31 -16.43
CA ASP A 5 13.58 1.97 -17.75
C ASP A 5 12.77 2.61 -18.87
N PHE A 6 11.48 2.81 -18.66
CA PHE A 6 10.60 3.60 -19.52
C PHE A 6 11.06 5.08 -19.55
N ARG A 7 11.49 5.64 -18.42
CA ARG A 7 12.07 7.00 -18.35
C ARG A 7 13.50 7.09 -18.91
N ARG A 8 14.35 6.09 -18.72
CA ARG A 8 15.70 6.03 -19.29
C ARG A 8 15.70 5.80 -20.79
N GLY A 9 14.67 5.12 -21.30
CA GLY A 9 14.42 4.91 -22.71
C GLY A 9 13.58 6.03 -23.33
N ARG A 10 13.98 7.29 -23.22
CA ARG A 10 13.33 8.46 -23.90
C ARG A 10 13.12 8.33 -25.42
N ALA A 11 13.27 7.14 -25.98
CA ALA A 11 12.96 6.81 -27.37
C ALA A 11 11.54 6.29 -27.60
N ALA A 12 10.79 5.89 -26.56
CA ALA A 12 9.35 5.66 -26.64
C ALA A 12 8.65 6.94 -26.16
N GLY A 13 7.95 7.65 -27.01
CA GLY A 13 7.30 8.94 -26.76
C GLY A 13 6.43 8.97 -25.47
N PRO A 14 5.80 10.10 -25.16
CA PRO A 14 5.03 10.28 -23.92
C PRO A 14 4.01 9.15 -23.76
N LEU A 15 3.80 8.74 -22.50
CA LEU A 15 2.83 7.71 -22.15
C LEU A 15 1.45 8.15 -22.67
N ARG A 16 0.94 7.48 -23.70
CA ARG A 16 -0.37 7.82 -24.25
C ARG A 16 -1.43 7.04 -23.46
N LEU A 17 -2.14 7.74 -22.58
CA LEU A 17 -3.32 7.23 -21.86
C LEU A 17 -4.59 7.95 -22.36
N THR A 18 -4.62 8.25 -23.67
CA THR A 18 -5.68 9.07 -24.27
C THR A 18 -6.87 8.24 -24.73
N GLU A 19 -6.63 7.01 -25.16
CA GLU A 19 -7.65 6.08 -25.64
C GLU A 19 -7.63 4.78 -24.81
N GLU A 20 -8.77 4.11 -24.72
CA GLU A 20 -8.88 2.85 -23.96
C GLU A 20 -7.96 1.75 -24.50
N ALA A 21 -7.78 1.70 -25.81
CA ALA A 21 -6.90 0.74 -26.45
C ALA A 21 -5.43 0.94 -26.02
N ASP A 22 -4.99 2.20 -25.88
CA ASP A 22 -3.66 2.53 -25.41
C ASP A 22 -3.45 2.08 -23.95
N ILE A 23 -4.47 2.25 -23.09
CA ILE A 23 -4.41 1.82 -21.68
C ILE A 23 -4.28 0.30 -21.62
N LEU A 24 -5.14 -0.43 -22.34
CA LEU A 24 -5.12 -1.89 -22.35
C LEU A 24 -3.77 -2.43 -22.83
N GLU A 25 -3.25 -1.95 -23.96
CA GLU A 25 -1.97 -2.37 -24.51
C GLU A 25 -0.83 -2.13 -23.50
N ASN A 26 -0.80 -0.99 -22.84
CA ASN A 26 0.22 -0.67 -21.85
C ASN A 26 0.12 -1.58 -20.62
N VAL A 27 -1.10 -1.83 -20.09
CA VAL A 27 -1.33 -2.73 -18.95
C VAL A 27 -0.88 -4.15 -19.28
N GLU A 28 -1.28 -4.69 -20.43
CA GLU A 28 -0.91 -6.04 -20.86
C GLU A 28 0.61 -6.17 -21.05
N ARG A 29 1.24 -5.18 -21.67
CA ARG A 29 2.69 -5.14 -21.87
C ARG A 29 3.44 -5.12 -20.54
N ILE A 30 3.02 -4.30 -19.58
CA ILE A 30 3.67 -4.24 -18.27
C ILE A 30 3.47 -5.55 -17.53
N ASN A 31 2.24 -6.08 -17.48
CA ASN A 31 1.97 -7.34 -16.80
C ASN A 31 2.77 -8.51 -17.40
N ALA A 32 2.99 -8.53 -18.72
CA ALA A 32 3.81 -9.55 -19.35
C ALA A 32 5.30 -9.51 -18.95
N LEU A 33 5.79 -8.36 -18.47
CA LEU A 33 7.16 -8.22 -17.94
C LEU A 33 7.31 -8.69 -16.49
N HIS A 34 6.19 -8.85 -15.76
CA HIS A 34 6.18 -9.20 -14.33
C HIS A 34 5.40 -10.50 -14.11
N PRO A 35 5.98 -11.66 -14.45
CA PRO A 35 5.29 -12.94 -14.28
C PRO A 35 4.97 -13.20 -12.81
N ASP A 36 3.81 -13.77 -12.58
CA ASP A 36 3.37 -14.19 -11.24
C ASP A 36 4.36 -15.20 -10.61
N TRP A 37 4.40 -15.19 -9.27
CA TRP A 37 5.17 -16.13 -8.45
C TRP A 37 6.70 -16.00 -8.52
N LEU A 38 7.22 -14.92 -9.10
CA LEU A 38 8.65 -14.65 -9.12
C LEU A 38 8.99 -13.34 -8.42
N PRO A 39 10.16 -13.25 -7.79
CA PRO A 39 10.72 -11.96 -7.36
C PRO A 39 11.02 -11.07 -8.57
N GLU A 40 11.02 -9.77 -8.35
CA GLU A 40 11.46 -8.80 -9.35
C GLU A 40 12.93 -8.99 -9.73
N ASP A 41 13.24 -8.73 -10.99
CA ASP A 41 14.61 -8.68 -11.46
C ASP A 41 15.43 -7.66 -10.68
N HIS A 42 16.68 -8.01 -10.36
CA HIS A 42 17.59 -7.17 -9.57
C HIS A 42 17.07 -6.75 -8.18
N LEU A 43 16.11 -7.49 -7.60
CA LEU A 43 15.52 -7.17 -6.30
C LEU A 43 16.56 -7.06 -5.20
N SER A 44 17.54 -7.99 -5.16
CA SER A 44 18.60 -7.99 -4.13
C SER A 44 19.47 -6.73 -4.20
N GLU A 45 19.73 -6.20 -5.40
CA GLU A 45 20.47 -4.96 -5.61
C GLU A 45 19.67 -3.75 -5.14
N LYS A 46 18.36 -3.70 -5.51
CA LYS A 46 17.43 -2.66 -5.07
C LYS A 46 17.31 -2.60 -3.54
N LEU A 47 17.08 -3.75 -2.90
CA LEU A 47 16.96 -3.85 -1.44
C LEU A 47 18.28 -3.55 -0.74
N THR A 48 19.43 -3.92 -1.34
CA THR A 48 20.75 -3.61 -0.79
C THR A 48 21.04 -2.12 -0.84
N ALA A 49 20.72 -1.46 -1.95
CA ALA A 49 20.86 -0.01 -2.07
C ALA A 49 20.00 0.69 -1.02
N PHE A 50 18.72 0.35 -0.94
CA PHE A 50 17.78 0.84 0.05
C PHE A 50 18.26 0.65 1.50
N ALA A 51 18.72 -0.56 1.85
CA ALA A 51 19.20 -0.86 3.20
C ALA A 51 20.46 -0.05 3.59
N ARG A 52 21.30 0.33 2.61
CA ARG A 52 22.49 1.17 2.85
C ARG A 52 22.12 2.62 3.14
N GLU A 53 21.06 3.13 2.53
CA GLU A 53 20.55 4.47 2.78
C GLU A 53 19.91 4.57 4.17
N GLY A 54 19.37 3.46 4.70
CA GLY A 54 18.74 3.41 6.02
C GLY A 54 17.40 4.14 6.09
N ASP A 55 16.80 4.38 4.94
CA ASP A 55 15.55 5.10 4.80
C ASP A 55 14.39 4.41 5.52
N PRO A 56 13.47 5.18 6.13
CA PRO A 56 12.25 4.61 6.69
C PRO A 56 11.34 4.09 5.57
N PHE A 57 10.65 2.97 5.80
CA PHE A 57 9.71 2.47 4.80
C PHE A 57 8.39 2.01 5.38
N LEU A 58 7.37 2.13 4.57
CA LEU A 58 6.05 1.55 4.75
C LEU A 58 5.98 0.28 3.92
N MET A 59 5.18 -0.69 4.34
CA MET A 59 5.09 -1.96 3.65
C MET A 59 3.65 -2.31 3.31
N PHE A 60 3.43 -2.87 2.14
CA PHE A 60 2.20 -3.55 1.75
C PHE A 60 2.54 -5.01 1.44
N VAL A 61 1.71 -5.95 1.91
CA VAL A 61 1.87 -7.39 1.64
C VAL A 61 0.53 -7.97 1.17
N GLY A 62 0.51 -8.53 -0.02
CA GLY A 62 -0.67 -9.20 -0.55
C GLY A 62 -0.69 -9.33 -2.06
N LYS A 63 -1.66 -10.09 -2.58
CA LYS A 63 -1.91 -10.11 -4.02
C LYS A 63 -2.26 -8.70 -4.51
N LEU A 64 -1.74 -8.33 -5.66
CA LEU A 64 -2.07 -7.07 -6.32
C LEU A 64 -3.44 -7.20 -7.01
N LEU A 65 -4.48 -7.19 -6.18
CA LEU A 65 -5.89 -7.20 -6.57
C LEU A 65 -6.54 -5.90 -6.10
N GLU A 66 -7.50 -5.41 -6.85
CA GLU A 66 -8.24 -4.19 -6.55
C GLU A 66 -8.94 -4.23 -5.18
N THR A 67 -9.31 -5.42 -4.72
CA THR A 67 -9.92 -5.63 -3.40
C THR A 67 -8.99 -5.28 -2.24
N LYS A 68 -7.68 -5.28 -2.46
CA LYS A 68 -6.66 -5.02 -1.42
C LYS A 68 -6.33 -3.54 -1.23
N GLY A 69 -6.81 -2.67 -2.13
CA GLY A 69 -6.75 -1.23 -1.97
C GLY A 69 -5.38 -0.58 -2.17
N ILE A 70 -4.39 -1.31 -2.69
CA ILE A 70 -3.03 -0.76 -2.95
C ILE A 70 -3.08 0.46 -3.90
N GLN A 71 -4.03 0.52 -4.83
CA GLN A 71 -4.25 1.64 -5.72
C GLN A 71 -4.56 2.95 -4.97
N CYS A 72 -5.07 2.88 -3.74
CA CYS A 72 -5.33 4.06 -2.91
C CYS A 72 -4.09 4.55 -2.15
N VAL A 73 -3.04 3.72 -2.05
CA VAL A 73 -1.78 4.09 -1.39
C VAL A 73 -0.92 4.98 -2.27
N LEU A 74 -0.90 4.73 -3.58
CA LEU A 74 -0.02 5.45 -4.50
C LEU A 74 -0.31 6.97 -4.54
N PRO A 75 -1.57 7.43 -4.62
CA PRO A 75 -1.85 8.86 -4.58
C PRO A 75 -1.61 9.52 -3.21
N ALA A 76 -1.49 8.74 -2.13
CA ALA A 76 -1.12 9.26 -0.81
C ALA A 76 0.39 9.52 -0.69
N LEU A 77 1.21 8.84 -1.50
CA LEU A 77 2.67 8.89 -1.42
C LEU A 77 3.27 10.29 -1.65
N PRO A 78 2.83 11.11 -2.63
CA PRO A 78 3.34 12.47 -2.81
C PRO A 78 3.18 13.33 -1.56
N LEU A 79 2.03 13.23 -0.87
CA LEU A 79 1.77 13.95 0.38
C LEU A 79 2.73 13.52 1.49
N LEU A 80 3.09 12.24 1.54
CA LEU A 80 4.07 11.72 2.50
C LEU A 80 5.48 12.18 2.18
N LEU A 81 5.86 12.17 0.92
CA LEU A 81 7.21 12.59 0.49
C LEU A 81 7.45 14.08 0.71
N SER A 82 6.41 14.93 0.70
CA SER A 82 6.55 16.35 1.02
C SER A 82 6.97 16.60 2.47
N GLU A 83 6.55 15.74 3.39
CA GLU A 83 6.88 15.83 4.83
C GLU A 83 8.04 14.89 5.23
N HIS A 84 8.16 13.76 4.53
CA HIS A 84 9.12 12.70 4.79
C HIS A 84 9.82 12.29 3.48
N PRO A 85 10.74 13.09 2.93
CA PRO A 85 11.29 12.89 1.58
C PRO A 85 12.07 11.59 1.40
N ASP A 86 12.55 11.01 2.50
CA ASP A 86 13.31 9.76 2.49
C ASP A 86 12.43 8.50 2.67
N VAL A 87 11.10 8.66 2.83
CA VAL A 87 10.22 7.50 3.00
C VAL A 87 10.10 6.69 1.72
N ARG A 88 10.06 5.38 1.84
CA ARG A 88 9.85 4.45 0.73
C ARG A 88 8.61 3.60 0.97
N LEU A 89 8.01 3.12 -0.11
CA LEU A 89 6.94 2.12 -0.09
C LEU A 89 7.47 0.80 -0.65
N VAL A 90 7.49 -0.25 0.16
CA VAL A 90 7.83 -1.60 -0.28
C VAL A 90 6.54 -2.39 -0.48
N VAL A 91 6.30 -2.81 -1.70
CA VAL A 91 5.10 -3.56 -2.12
C VAL A 91 5.49 -5.01 -2.38
N VAL A 92 5.14 -5.88 -1.44
CA VAL A 92 5.36 -7.33 -1.54
C VAL A 92 4.11 -7.99 -2.10
N GLY A 93 4.22 -8.49 -3.32
CA GLY A 93 3.10 -9.16 -3.96
C GLY A 93 3.15 -9.13 -5.48
N PHE A 94 2.22 -9.85 -6.06
CA PHE A 94 2.05 -10.02 -7.51
C PHE A 94 0.56 -10.03 -7.85
N GLY A 95 0.22 -9.85 -9.11
CA GLY A 95 -1.15 -9.93 -9.61
C GLY A 95 -1.46 -8.94 -10.72
N GLU A 96 -2.66 -9.05 -11.26
CA GLU A 96 -3.12 -8.36 -12.46
C GLU A 96 -3.11 -6.82 -12.35
N LEU A 97 -3.13 -6.30 -11.13
CA LEU A 97 -3.11 -4.85 -10.91
C LEU A 97 -1.74 -4.22 -11.18
N ARG A 98 -0.67 -5.01 -11.36
CA ARG A 98 0.68 -4.48 -11.50
C ARG A 98 0.80 -3.42 -12.59
N GLY A 99 0.29 -3.70 -13.78
CA GLY A 99 0.34 -2.76 -14.90
C GLY A 99 -0.37 -1.44 -14.62
N ILE A 100 -1.56 -1.51 -14.04
CA ILE A 100 -2.32 -0.33 -13.63
C ILE A 100 -1.56 0.51 -12.60
N LEU A 101 -0.98 -0.11 -11.58
CA LEU A 101 -0.24 0.60 -10.54
C LEU A 101 0.98 1.35 -11.10
N GLU A 102 1.69 0.76 -12.05
CA GLU A 102 2.82 1.44 -12.72
C GLU A 102 2.36 2.61 -13.60
N LEU A 103 1.23 2.47 -14.30
CA LEU A 103 0.65 3.56 -15.07
C LEU A 103 0.15 4.70 -14.15
N MET A 104 -0.42 4.37 -12.99
CA MET A 104 -0.79 5.37 -11.98
C MET A 104 0.42 6.14 -11.47
N LEU A 105 1.53 5.44 -11.17
CA LEU A 105 2.77 6.10 -10.76
C LEU A 105 3.30 7.02 -11.86
N ALA A 106 3.26 6.59 -13.13
CA ALA A 106 3.69 7.43 -14.24
C ALA A 106 2.83 8.68 -14.39
N ALA A 107 1.50 8.56 -14.31
CA ALA A 107 0.59 9.70 -14.37
C ALA A 107 0.80 10.69 -13.21
N LEU A 108 1.05 10.16 -12.00
CA LEU A 108 1.39 10.99 -10.83
C LEU A 108 2.73 11.71 -11.01
N ASP A 109 3.76 11.00 -11.46
CA ASP A 109 5.09 11.59 -11.73
C ASP A 109 5.06 12.72 -12.77
N GLU A 110 4.17 12.61 -13.76
CA GLU A 110 3.96 13.62 -14.78
C GLU A 110 3.06 14.77 -14.30
N GLY A 111 2.43 14.63 -13.13
CA GLY A 111 1.43 15.59 -12.64
C GLY A 111 0.18 15.64 -13.51
N ASP A 112 -0.16 14.53 -14.19
CA ASP A 112 -1.31 14.44 -15.10
C ASP A 112 -2.54 13.85 -14.38
N ALA A 113 -3.32 14.73 -13.72
CA ALA A 113 -4.55 14.35 -13.05
C ALA A 113 -5.61 13.78 -14.03
N LEU A 114 -5.63 14.27 -15.26
CA LEU A 114 -6.61 13.81 -16.26
C LEU A 114 -6.29 12.37 -16.69
N ALA A 115 -5.04 12.07 -16.97
CA ALA A 115 -4.58 10.71 -17.27
C ALA A 115 -4.86 9.76 -16.10
N LEU A 116 -4.57 10.18 -14.87
CA LEU A 116 -4.87 9.39 -13.67
C LEU A 116 -6.36 9.13 -13.51
N ALA A 117 -7.22 10.15 -13.67
CA ALA A 117 -8.66 9.99 -13.58
C ALA A 117 -9.23 9.06 -14.66
N ARG A 118 -8.79 9.20 -15.92
CA ARG A 118 -9.19 8.31 -17.03
C ARG A 118 -8.77 6.86 -16.77
N LEU A 119 -7.54 6.67 -16.30
CA LEU A 119 -7.04 5.34 -15.93
C LEU A 119 -7.89 4.69 -14.85
N CYS A 120 -8.27 5.45 -13.81
CA CYS A 120 -9.13 4.97 -12.73
C CYS A 120 -10.57 4.66 -13.22
N GLN A 121 -11.13 5.48 -14.11
CA GLN A 121 -12.44 5.22 -14.71
C GLN A 121 -12.43 3.94 -15.56
N TRP A 122 -11.43 3.81 -16.45
CA TRP A 122 -11.23 2.61 -17.25
C TRP A 122 -11.07 1.35 -16.39
N ALA A 123 -10.33 1.46 -15.27
CA ALA A 123 -10.10 0.35 -14.36
C ALA A 123 -11.36 -0.05 -13.58
N ASN A 124 -12.21 0.90 -13.16
CA ASN A 124 -13.49 0.60 -12.50
C ASN A 124 -14.41 -0.29 -13.35
N GLU A 125 -14.35 -0.17 -14.68
CA GLU A 125 -15.15 -0.99 -15.59
C GLU A 125 -14.62 -2.43 -15.74
N ARG A 126 -13.35 -2.65 -15.48
CA ARG A 126 -12.63 -3.92 -15.76
C ARG A 126 -12.31 -4.74 -14.52
N TYR A 127 -12.03 -4.07 -13.43
CA TYR A 127 -11.71 -4.71 -12.14
C TYR A 127 -12.95 -4.69 -11.26
N THR A 128 -13.64 -5.83 -11.17
CA THR A 128 -15.00 -5.93 -10.61
C THR A 128 -15.10 -6.84 -9.37
N LEU A 129 -13.98 -7.29 -8.81
CA LEU A 129 -13.97 -8.06 -7.55
C LEU A 129 -14.34 -7.19 -6.33
N ALA A 130 -14.21 -5.87 -6.45
CA ALA A 130 -14.78 -4.89 -5.53
C ALA A 130 -15.63 -3.90 -6.32
N GLU A 131 -16.64 -3.32 -5.70
CA GLU A 131 -17.47 -2.29 -6.31
C GLU A 131 -16.66 -1.01 -6.53
N GLU A 132 -16.51 -0.58 -7.78
CA GLU A 132 -15.80 0.64 -8.19
C GLU A 132 -14.48 0.88 -7.42
N PRO A 133 -13.49 -0.02 -7.52
CA PRO A 133 -12.32 -0.04 -6.61
C PRO A 133 -11.40 1.18 -6.75
N PHE A 134 -11.52 1.97 -7.80
CA PHE A 134 -10.72 3.18 -8.03
C PHE A 134 -11.47 4.48 -7.72
N THR A 135 -12.76 4.39 -7.37
CA THR A 135 -13.56 5.56 -6.97
C THR A 135 -12.93 6.36 -5.82
N PRO A 136 -12.27 5.77 -4.79
CA PRO A 136 -11.58 6.56 -3.77
C PRO A 136 -10.48 7.48 -4.33
N VAL A 137 -9.80 7.07 -5.39
CA VAL A 137 -8.78 7.90 -6.06
C VAL A 137 -9.43 9.05 -6.82
N ILE A 138 -10.51 8.76 -7.55
CA ILE A 138 -11.28 9.78 -8.28
C ILE A 138 -11.86 10.80 -7.29
N ALA A 139 -12.47 10.35 -6.19
CA ALA A 139 -13.04 11.20 -5.17
C ALA A 139 -11.96 12.11 -4.53
N PHE A 140 -10.77 11.59 -4.28
CA PHE A 140 -9.64 12.36 -3.78
C PHE A 140 -9.24 13.50 -4.72
N LEU A 141 -9.12 13.23 -6.02
CA LEU A 141 -8.79 14.26 -7.01
C LEU A 141 -9.88 15.33 -7.09
N GLN A 142 -11.15 14.92 -7.04
CA GLN A 142 -12.31 15.85 -7.05
C GLN A 142 -12.37 16.69 -5.77
N GLU A 143 -12.06 16.12 -4.61
CA GLU A 143 -11.98 16.88 -3.33
C GLU A 143 -10.87 17.94 -3.42
N LEU A 144 -9.67 17.56 -3.93
CA LEU A 144 -8.58 18.51 -4.16
C LEU A 144 -8.96 19.64 -5.12
N GLU A 145 -9.63 19.33 -6.22
CA GLU A 145 -10.11 20.33 -7.18
C GLU A 145 -11.11 21.29 -6.53
N THR A 146 -12.09 20.74 -5.80
CA THR A 146 -13.13 21.51 -5.09
C THR A 146 -12.54 22.45 -4.04
N LEU A 147 -11.48 22.01 -3.35
CA LEU A 147 -10.81 22.79 -2.31
C LEU A 147 -9.72 23.73 -2.88
N GLY A 148 -9.46 23.69 -4.20
CA GLY A 148 -8.43 24.51 -4.85
C GLY A 148 -6.99 24.02 -4.58
N GLY A 149 -6.82 22.77 -4.13
CA GLY A 149 -5.52 22.17 -3.79
C GLY A 149 -4.91 21.30 -4.89
N LEU A 150 -5.63 21.07 -6.00
CA LEU A 150 -5.19 20.13 -7.03
C LEU A 150 -3.89 20.56 -7.70
N GLU A 151 -3.73 21.82 -8.07
CA GLU A 151 -2.48 22.31 -8.71
C GLU A 151 -1.27 22.12 -7.80
N GLU A 152 -1.41 22.42 -6.52
CA GLU A 152 -0.36 22.22 -5.52
C GLU A 152 0.01 20.75 -5.38
N TYR A 153 -0.98 19.87 -5.29
CA TYR A 153 -0.76 18.43 -5.22
C TYR A 153 -0.02 17.91 -6.47
N LEU A 154 -0.41 18.34 -7.68
CA LEU A 154 0.27 17.93 -8.91
C LEU A 154 1.70 18.47 -8.99
N ARG A 155 1.94 19.68 -8.48
CA ARG A 155 3.30 20.25 -8.35
C ARG A 155 4.15 19.42 -7.39
N ILE A 156 3.59 18.95 -6.28
CA ILE A 156 4.26 18.03 -5.35
C ILE A 156 4.58 16.72 -6.07
N CYS A 157 3.61 16.11 -6.76
CA CYS A 157 3.83 14.88 -7.53
C CYS A 157 5.01 15.01 -8.49
N ALA A 158 5.03 16.06 -9.32
CA ALA A 158 6.10 16.30 -10.30
C ALA A 158 7.45 16.67 -9.66
N GLY A 159 7.47 17.00 -8.38
CA GLY A 159 8.68 17.33 -7.62
C GLY A 159 9.47 16.12 -7.13
N PHE A 160 8.90 14.94 -7.17
CA PHE A 160 9.53 13.69 -6.70
C PHE A 160 9.66 12.66 -7.82
N ASP A 161 10.57 11.71 -7.68
CA ASP A 161 10.64 10.48 -8.47
C ASP A 161 9.86 9.38 -7.74
N LEU A 162 8.53 9.37 -7.93
CA LEU A 162 7.64 8.43 -7.23
C LEU A 162 7.96 6.98 -7.60
N ALA A 163 8.38 6.73 -8.84
CA ALA A 163 8.78 5.41 -9.29
C ALA A 163 10.00 4.87 -8.51
N SER A 164 10.93 5.74 -8.10
CA SER A 164 12.06 5.35 -7.25
C SER A 164 11.68 5.23 -5.77
N ALA A 165 10.61 5.90 -5.33
CA ALA A 165 10.12 5.79 -3.96
C ALA A 165 9.32 4.50 -3.71
N VAL A 166 8.90 3.77 -4.77
CA VAL A 166 8.14 2.52 -4.67
C VAL A 166 9.00 1.34 -5.12
N ILE A 167 9.18 0.37 -4.23
CA ILE A 167 9.89 -0.87 -4.51
C ILE A 167 8.86 -2.01 -4.59
N PHE A 168 8.55 -2.42 -5.80
CA PHE A 168 7.82 -3.67 -5.99
C PHE A 168 8.79 -4.84 -5.89
N THR A 169 8.47 -5.84 -5.09
CA THR A 169 9.34 -6.99 -4.89
C THR A 169 8.96 -8.20 -5.74
N GLY A 170 7.74 -8.20 -6.33
CA GLY A 170 7.15 -9.43 -6.83
C GLY A 170 6.79 -10.38 -5.69
N TYR A 171 6.72 -11.66 -5.99
CA TYR A 171 6.45 -12.69 -4.98
C TYR A 171 7.66 -12.88 -4.06
N LEU A 172 7.40 -12.82 -2.77
CA LEU A 172 8.32 -13.28 -1.73
C LEU A 172 7.64 -14.37 -0.90
N THR A 173 8.39 -15.40 -0.54
CA THR A 173 7.92 -16.43 0.37
C THR A 173 7.70 -15.85 1.78
N PRO A 174 6.89 -16.50 2.65
CA PRO A 174 6.76 -16.08 4.05
C PRO A 174 8.10 -16.04 4.79
N GLU A 175 9.05 -16.92 4.46
CA GLU A 175 10.39 -16.95 5.01
C GLU A 175 11.22 -15.73 4.59
N GLU A 176 11.01 -15.20 3.40
CA GLU A 176 11.73 -14.03 2.88
C GLU A 176 11.15 -12.72 3.42
N HIS A 177 9.84 -12.52 3.29
CA HIS A 177 9.26 -11.24 3.72
C HIS A 177 9.31 -11.03 5.24
N ARG A 178 9.40 -12.08 6.05
CA ARG A 178 9.59 -11.97 7.50
C ARG A 178 10.87 -11.23 7.91
N TYR A 179 11.87 -11.16 7.02
CA TYR A 179 13.07 -10.37 7.27
C TYR A 179 12.91 -8.89 6.94
N LEU A 180 11.95 -8.53 6.11
CA LEU A 180 11.64 -7.14 5.78
C LEU A 180 10.66 -6.52 6.78
N LEU A 181 9.58 -7.25 7.08
CA LEU A 181 8.46 -6.76 7.86
C LEU A 181 8.86 -6.11 9.20
N PRO A 182 9.73 -6.69 10.05
CA PRO A 182 10.10 -6.10 11.34
C PRO A 182 10.84 -4.76 11.25
N HIS A 183 11.33 -4.40 10.07
CA HIS A 183 12.06 -3.15 9.83
C HIS A 183 11.16 -2.05 9.26
N SER A 184 9.95 -2.38 8.84
CA SER A 184 8.99 -1.38 8.36
C SER A 184 8.44 -0.52 9.49
N LYS A 185 8.07 0.71 9.18
CA LYS A 185 7.41 1.63 10.13
C LYS A 185 5.94 1.26 10.34
N ALA A 186 5.26 0.85 9.29
CA ALA A 186 3.89 0.35 9.34
C ALA A 186 3.64 -0.63 8.20
N LEU A 187 2.63 -1.51 8.41
CA LEU A 187 2.05 -2.33 7.37
C LEU A 187 0.71 -1.73 6.94
N LEU A 188 0.55 -1.51 5.63
CA LEU A 188 -0.66 -0.94 5.04
C LEU A 188 -1.62 -2.06 4.58
N VAL A 189 -2.85 -2.03 5.07
CA VAL A 189 -3.89 -3.01 4.73
C VAL A 189 -5.21 -2.28 4.39
N PRO A 190 -5.23 -1.47 3.31
CA PRO A 190 -6.37 -0.63 2.94
C PRO A 190 -7.44 -1.41 2.16
N SER A 191 -7.78 -2.61 2.60
CA SER A 191 -8.74 -3.49 1.91
C SER A 191 -10.08 -2.81 1.65
N LEU A 192 -10.56 -2.91 0.41
CA LEU A 192 -11.85 -2.38 -0.04
C LEU A 192 -12.97 -3.42 0.04
N ALA A 193 -12.63 -4.70 0.01
CA ALA A 193 -13.58 -5.81 0.11
C ALA A 193 -13.50 -6.47 1.50
N GLN A 194 -14.52 -7.24 1.80
CA GLN A 194 -14.60 -7.98 3.06
C GLN A 194 -13.45 -9.00 3.17
N GLU A 195 -12.80 -8.99 4.31
CA GLU A 195 -11.75 -9.94 4.69
C GLU A 195 -12.29 -10.94 5.70
N ALA A 196 -11.92 -12.21 5.55
CA ALA A 196 -12.34 -13.24 6.49
C ALA A 196 -11.78 -13.01 7.90
N PHE A 197 -10.50 -12.58 7.99
CA PHE A 197 -9.84 -12.28 9.27
C PHE A 197 -8.73 -11.20 9.14
N GLY A 198 -7.91 -11.28 8.07
CA GLY A 198 -6.76 -10.38 7.90
C GLY A 198 -5.50 -10.90 8.59
N LEU A 199 -5.04 -12.09 8.23
CA LEU A 199 -3.81 -12.70 8.80
C LEU A 199 -2.61 -11.76 8.74
N VAL A 200 -2.49 -10.99 7.68
CA VAL A 200 -1.38 -10.03 7.49
C VAL A 200 -1.34 -8.95 8.60
N VAL A 201 -2.49 -8.58 9.17
CA VAL A 201 -2.57 -7.67 10.32
C VAL A 201 -1.96 -8.31 11.56
N THR A 202 -2.29 -9.58 11.81
CA THR A 202 -1.73 -10.32 12.95
C THR A 202 -0.24 -10.62 12.77
N GLU A 203 0.21 -10.86 11.54
CA GLU A 203 1.63 -11.01 11.20
C GLU A 203 2.43 -9.71 11.46
N ALA A 204 1.86 -8.55 11.08
CA ALA A 204 2.47 -7.25 11.41
C ALA A 204 2.62 -7.06 12.92
N MET A 205 1.56 -7.28 13.68
CA MET A 205 1.60 -7.18 15.14
C MET A 205 2.58 -8.19 15.76
N ALA A 206 2.65 -9.43 15.25
CA ALA A 206 3.62 -10.43 15.67
C ALA A 206 5.07 -10.00 15.38
N ALA A 207 5.30 -9.27 14.30
CA ALA A 207 6.57 -8.63 13.98
C ALA A 207 6.83 -7.38 14.84
N GLY A 208 5.85 -6.88 15.59
CA GLY A 208 5.92 -5.65 16.38
C GLY A 208 5.73 -4.39 15.53
N VAL A 209 5.15 -4.51 14.36
CA VAL A 209 4.88 -3.45 13.40
C VAL A 209 3.44 -2.99 13.53
N VAL A 210 3.22 -1.69 13.40
CA VAL A 210 1.89 -1.07 13.46
C VAL A 210 1.14 -1.34 12.17
N PRO A 211 -0.05 -1.98 12.19
CA PRO A 211 -0.91 -2.04 11.04
C PRO A 211 -1.72 -0.74 10.90
N ILE A 212 -1.74 -0.19 9.69
CA ILE A 212 -2.69 0.84 9.24
C ILE A 212 -3.69 0.12 8.34
N ALA A 213 -4.92 -0.07 8.81
CA ALA A 213 -5.82 -1.00 8.16
C ALA A 213 -7.27 -0.52 8.12
N SER A 214 -8.02 -0.98 7.14
CA SER A 214 -9.45 -0.76 7.02
C SER A 214 -10.19 -1.42 8.19
N LEU A 215 -11.13 -0.68 8.81
CA LEU A 215 -11.90 -1.15 9.96
C LEU A 215 -13.23 -1.72 9.52
N HIS A 216 -13.24 -2.91 8.96
CA HIS A 216 -14.46 -3.64 8.60
C HIS A 216 -14.26 -5.15 8.61
N SER A 217 -15.37 -5.90 8.61
CA SER A 217 -15.39 -7.37 8.50
C SER A 217 -14.42 -8.06 9.47
N GLY A 218 -13.73 -9.11 9.06
CA GLY A 218 -12.75 -9.82 9.88
C GLY A 218 -11.54 -8.99 10.31
N LEU A 219 -11.21 -7.92 9.58
CA LEU A 219 -10.15 -6.98 9.99
C LEU A 219 -10.48 -6.29 11.33
N ALA A 220 -11.76 -5.99 11.59
CA ALA A 220 -12.16 -5.37 12.85
C ALA A 220 -11.76 -6.24 14.07
N THR A 221 -11.97 -7.57 13.96
CA THR A 221 -11.55 -8.52 15.00
C THR A 221 -10.03 -8.59 15.14
N ALA A 222 -9.29 -8.64 14.03
CA ALA A 222 -7.84 -8.67 14.05
C ALA A 222 -7.23 -7.39 14.64
N LEU A 223 -7.92 -6.25 14.52
CA LEU A 223 -7.48 -4.93 14.98
C LEU A 223 -7.84 -4.63 16.45
N GLU A 224 -8.62 -5.46 17.14
CA GLU A 224 -8.95 -5.25 18.56
C GLU A 224 -7.72 -4.98 19.44
N PRO A 225 -6.58 -5.70 19.32
CA PRO A 225 -5.39 -5.40 20.08
C PRO A 225 -4.81 -3.99 19.78
N VAL A 226 -4.89 -3.56 18.53
CA VAL A 226 -4.44 -2.21 18.15
C VAL A 226 -5.28 -1.16 18.86
N GLN A 227 -6.61 -1.31 18.84
CA GLN A 227 -7.53 -0.39 19.51
C GLN A 227 -7.26 -0.32 21.01
N GLN A 228 -7.04 -1.45 21.67
CA GLN A 228 -6.78 -1.53 23.11
C GLN A 228 -5.43 -0.89 23.47
N ILE A 229 -4.38 -1.17 22.71
CA ILE A 229 -3.01 -0.72 23.01
C ILE A 229 -2.83 0.76 22.69
N TRP A 230 -3.43 1.25 21.60
CA TRP A 230 -3.30 2.64 21.16
C TRP A 230 -4.35 3.58 21.77
N GLY A 231 -5.46 3.04 22.30
CA GLY A 231 -6.53 3.84 22.88
C GLY A 231 -7.09 4.84 21.85
N ALA A 232 -7.22 6.11 22.24
CA ALA A 232 -7.72 7.15 21.32
C ALA A 232 -6.87 7.34 20.07
N ASP A 233 -5.57 7.09 20.13
CA ASP A 233 -4.70 7.19 18.95
C ASP A 233 -4.97 6.10 17.91
N SER A 234 -5.67 5.03 18.27
CA SER A 234 -6.04 3.98 17.30
C SER A 234 -6.90 4.52 16.16
N GLU A 235 -7.74 5.53 16.40
CA GLU A 235 -8.55 6.19 15.36
C GLU A 235 -7.70 6.77 14.24
N LYS A 236 -6.44 7.15 14.52
CA LYS A 236 -5.50 7.65 13.53
C LYS A 236 -4.93 6.55 12.62
N LEU A 237 -4.98 5.30 13.08
CA LEU A 237 -4.43 4.12 12.40
C LEU A 237 -5.50 3.36 11.60
N LEU A 238 -6.79 3.59 11.90
CA LEU A 238 -7.89 2.87 11.32
C LEU A 238 -8.47 3.64 10.13
N LEU A 239 -8.57 2.94 9.00
CA LEU A 239 -9.08 3.48 7.76
C LEU A 239 -10.60 3.19 7.70
N GLY A 240 -11.42 4.22 7.94
CA GLY A 240 -12.88 4.06 8.07
C GLY A 240 -13.66 4.41 6.79
N GLU A 241 -13.50 5.63 6.32
CA GLU A 241 -14.31 6.17 5.22
C GLU A 241 -13.66 5.87 3.85
N ARG A 242 -14.40 5.16 3.01
CA ARG A 242 -13.92 4.73 1.70
C ARG A 242 -13.64 5.92 0.76
N GLU A 243 -14.52 6.90 0.74
CA GLU A 243 -14.41 8.07 -0.14
C GLU A 243 -13.18 8.92 0.20
N ARG A 244 -12.76 8.93 1.45
CA ARG A 244 -11.59 9.67 1.95
C ARG A 244 -10.37 8.80 2.18
N LEU A 245 -10.37 7.58 1.65
CA LEU A 245 -9.35 6.57 1.95
C LEU A 245 -7.93 7.04 1.63
N VAL A 246 -7.71 7.71 0.49
CA VAL A 246 -6.39 8.25 0.11
C VAL A 246 -5.86 9.22 1.16
N ALA A 247 -6.67 10.23 1.53
CA ALA A 247 -6.28 11.22 2.54
C ALA A 247 -6.09 10.58 3.93
N ARG A 248 -6.91 9.58 4.27
CA ARG A 248 -6.78 8.84 5.53
C ARG A 248 -5.50 8.01 5.58
N ILE A 249 -5.09 7.39 4.48
CA ILE A 249 -3.82 6.66 4.37
C ILE A 249 -2.66 7.65 4.59
N ALA A 250 -2.65 8.78 3.89
CA ALA A 250 -1.62 9.80 4.06
C ALA A 250 -1.51 10.25 5.51
N TYR A 251 -2.63 10.63 6.13
CA TYR A 251 -2.68 11.05 7.53
C TYR A 251 -2.18 9.98 8.51
N ALA A 252 -2.62 8.72 8.34
CA ALA A 252 -2.21 7.62 9.22
C ALA A 252 -0.71 7.31 9.09
N CYS A 253 -0.17 7.36 7.88
CA CYS A 253 1.24 7.15 7.63
C CYS A 253 2.10 8.27 8.21
N ASP A 254 1.70 9.54 7.99
CA ASP A 254 2.37 10.71 8.58
C ASP A 254 2.40 10.60 10.11
N PHE A 255 1.27 10.29 10.74
CA PHE A 255 1.20 10.06 12.17
C PHE A 255 2.22 9.02 12.65
N VAL A 256 2.30 7.84 11.99
CA VAL A 256 3.24 6.77 12.40
C VAL A 256 4.68 7.18 12.15
N LEU A 257 5.00 7.83 11.04
CA LEU A 257 6.34 8.30 10.71
C LEU A 257 6.85 9.34 11.73
N GLY A 258 5.95 10.17 12.28
CA GLY A 258 6.25 11.14 13.33
C GLY A 258 6.44 10.55 14.73
N ILE A 259 6.11 9.27 14.96
CA ILE A 259 6.22 8.65 16.29
C ILE A 259 7.68 8.30 16.61
N PRO A 260 8.19 8.65 17.81
CA PRO A 260 9.53 8.24 18.23
C PRO A 260 9.71 6.73 18.20
N ALA A 261 10.86 6.26 17.70
CA ALA A 261 11.16 4.83 17.55
C ALA A 261 11.03 4.03 18.86
N GLN A 262 11.30 4.66 20.00
CA GLN A 262 11.14 4.02 21.32
C GLN A 262 9.66 3.72 21.62
N VAL A 263 8.75 4.63 21.27
CA VAL A 263 7.29 4.45 21.44
C VAL A 263 6.79 3.35 20.53
N LEU A 264 7.18 3.38 19.25
CA LEU A 264 6.84 2.30 18.30
C LEU A 264 7.29 0.93 18.80
N ARG A 265 8.54 0.82 19.31
CA ARG A 265 9.05 -0.44 19.87
C ARG A 265 8.26 -0.90 21.10
N ALA A 266 7.88 0.01 21.99
CA ALA A 266 7.10 -0.31 23.20
C ALA A 266 5.69 -0.81 22.81
N LYS A 267 4.99 -0.10 21.91
CA LYS A 267 3.68 -0.51 21.40
C LYS A 267 3.77 -1.82 20.61
N GLY A 268 4.80 -1.98 19.80
CA GLY A 268 5.08 -3.22 19.06
C GLY A 268 5.28 -4.44 19.98
N ALA A 269 5.99 -4.28 21.09
CA ALA A 269 6.15 -5.35 22.09
C ALA A 269 4.80 -5.75 22.73
N GLN A 270 3.94 -4.79 23.03
CA GLN A 270 2.59 -5.04 23.55
C GLN A 270 1.73 -5.78 22.51
N MET A 271 1.69 -5.31 21.26
CA MET A 271 0.96 -5.97 20.16
C MET A 271 1.42 -7.42 19.95
N ARG A 272 2.73 -7.67 19.97
CA ARG A 272 3.31 -9.04 19.90
C ARG A 272 2.83 -9.92 21.03
N GLY A 273 2.73 -9.40 22.26
CA GLY A 273 2.19 -10.11 23.42
C GLY A 273 0.73 -10.52 23.20
N GLU A 274 -0.11 -9.60 22.72
CA GLU A 274 -1.53 -9.87 22.46
C GLU A 274 -1.72 -10.92 21.36
N VAL A 275 -0.97 -10.83 20.25
CA VAL A 275 -1.03 -11.83 19.18
C VAL A 275 -0.66 -13.22 19.71
N LYS A 276 0.40 -13.33 20.51
CA LYS A 276 0.83 -14.60 21.08
C LYS A 276 -0.26 -15.23 21.95
N THR A 277 -0.99 -14.42 22.71
CA THR A 277 -2.03 -14.91 23.65
C THR A 277 -3.37 -15.19 22.99
N ARG A 278 -3.70 -14.48 21.88
CA ARG A 278 -5.02 -14.58 21.25
C ARG A 278 -5.03 -15.37 19.95
N PHE A 279 -4.00 -15.25 19.14
CA PHE A 279 -4.00 -15.67 17.72
C PHE A 279 -2.91 -16.71 17.40
N SER A 280 -2.07 -17.12 18.39
CA SER A 280 -1.16 -18.24 18.16
C SER A 280 -1.96 -19.55 17.96
N TRP A 281 -1.38 -20.48 17.20
CA TRP A 281 -2.00 -21.80 17.00
C TRP A 281 -2.30 -22.51 18.31
N ASP A 282 -1.44 -22.37 19.32
CA ASP A 282 -1.66 -22.95 20.65
C ASP A 282 -2.90 -22.32 21.33
N ALA A 283 -3.04 -21.00 21.27
CA ALA A 283 -4.19 -20.30 21.85
C ALA A 283 -5.50 -20.67 21.12
N VAL A 284 -5.48 -20.69 19.80
CA VAL A 284 -6.64 -21.05 18.98
C VAL A 284 -7.03 -22.51 19.21
N SER A 285 -6.07 -23.44 19.20
CA SER A 285 -6.34 -24.87 19.43
C SER A 285 -6.92 -25.12 20.81
N LYS A 286 -6.40 -24.46 21.84
CA LYS A 286 -6.93 -24.57 23.22
C LYS A 286 -8.37 -24.09 23.28
N LYS A 287 -8.68 -22.94 22.71
CA LYS A 287 -10.04 -22.40 22.66
C LYS A 287 -11.01 -23.31 21.88
N MET A 288 -10.56 -23.91 20.79
CA MET A 288 -11.38 -24.87 20.04
C MET A 288 -11.70 -26.10 20.88
N ILE A 289 -10.72 -26.66 21.61
CA ILE A 289 -10.93 -27.82 22.48
C ILE A 289 -11.92 -27.49 23.60
N GLU A 290 -11.80 -26.29 24.20
CA GLU A 290 -12.74 -25.83 25.25
C GLU A 290 -14.19 -25.71 24.74
N LEU A 291 -14.38 -25.30 23.48
CA LEU A 291 -15.70 -25.19 22.87
C LEU A 291 -16.31 -26.51 22.44
N MET A 292 -15.54 -27.59 22.36
CA MET A 292 -16.00 -28.94 22.02
C MET A 292 -16.38 -29.79 23.24
N GLN A 293 -16.11 -29.30 24.44
CA GLN A 293 -16.51 -29.93 25.73
C GLN A 293 -17.82 -29.37 26.22
#